data_976b78ea33916afec79b68cb522d8d71
#
_entry.id   976b78ea33916afec79b68cb522d8d71
#
_cell.length_a   1.000
_cell.length_b   1.000
_cell.length_c   1.000
_cell.angle_alpha   90.00
_cell.angle_beta   90.00
_cell.angle_gamma   90.00
#
_symmetry.space_group_name_H-M   'P 1'
#
loop_
_entity.id
_entity.type
_entity.pdbx_description
1 polymer ?
#
loop_
_entity_poly.entity_id
_entity_poly.type
_entity_poly.pdbx_seq_one_letter_code
_entity_poly.pdbx_strand_id
1 'polypeptide(L)'
;MWHQPKAVWAVAFASVIAFMGIGLVDPILKPIADQLNATPSQVSLLFTSYMAVMGVAMLITGVVSSRIGAKKTLLIGLVIIIAGAALAGSSSTVMGIVGWRALWGLGNALFVATALATIVSSARGSVAQAIILYEAALGLGIAVGPLVGGVLGGISWRGPFFGVSVLMAIALVVTALLLPATPPAAKATSILDPFRALRHRGLLGVAITALLYNFGFFTLLAFTPFPLDMGAHQIGLIFFGWGIALAYSSVFVAPRLQRRFGTVPTLLVNLTLLSALLAVMAIGTDSKSVLATCVVVAGVFLGINNTLVTETVMKAAPVERGVASAAYSFVRFGGGAIAPWLAGKLGEEVSVHLPFWVGAGAVLLGVGVLALTRPYLQHIDDPEDVEVGSVEAERREAMVITAADA
;
A
#
# COMPACT_ATOMS: atom_id res chain seq x y z
N MET A 1 -12.45 -14.78 -15.81
CA MET A 1 -11.99 -14.50 -14.43
C MET A 1 -12.22 -15.67 -13.47
N TRP A 2 -13.35 -16.34 -13.47
CA TRP A 2 -13.74 -17.33 -12.44
C TRP A 2 -13.07 -18.72 -12.53
N HIS A 3 -12.33 -19.03 -13.59
CA HIS A 3 -11.69 -20.34 -13.83
C HIS A 3 -10.19 -20.35 -13.50
N GLN A 4 -9.74 -19.49 -12.57
CA GLN A 4 -8.35 -19.46 -12.13
C GLN A 4 -7.98 -20.70 -11.30
N PRO A 5 -6.72 -21.17 -11.34
CA PRO A 5 -6.23 -22.25 -10.51
C PRO A 5 -6.46 -21.99 -9.02
N LYS A 6 -6.69 -23.04 -8.24
CA LYS A 6 -6.88 -22.93 -6.78
C LYS A 6 -5.71 -22.23 -6.08
N ALA A 7 -4.50 -22.40 -6.60
CA ALA A 7 -3.29 -21.71 -6.10
C ALA A 7 -3.41 -20.18 -6.21
N VAL A 8 -3.94 -19.67 -7.32
CA VAL A 8 -4.15 -18.23 -7.53
C VAL A 8 -5.16 -17.66 -6.54
N TRP A 9 -6.26 -18.39 -6.30
CA TRP A 9 -7.27 -17.99 -5.30
C TRP A 9 -6.71 -18.02 -3.87
N ALA A 10 -5.85 -18.98 -3.54
CA ALA A 10 -5.18 -19.05 -2.24
C ALA A 10 -4.30 -17.81 -1.99
N VAL A 11 -3.48 -17.42 -2.98
CA VAL A 11 -2.62 -16.24 -2.85
C VAL A 11 -3.44 -14.95 -2.87
N ALA A 12 -4.50 -14.86 -3.69
CA ALA A 12 -5.40 -13.72 -3.71
C ALA A 12 -6.13 -13.52 -2.37
N PHE A 13 -6.63 -14.60 -1.75
CA PHE A 13 -7.21 -14.56 -0.41
C PHE A 13 -6.21 -14.06 0.64
N ALA A 14 -4.99 -14.61 0.64
CA ALA A 14 -3.94 -14.14 1.52
C ALA A 14 -3.58 -12.66 1.29
N SER A 15 -3.64 -12.20 0.02
CA SER A 15 -3.41 -10.79 -0.32
C SER A 15 -4.49 -9.87 0.25
N VAL A 16 -5.76 -10.26 0.21
CA VAL A 16 -6.86 -9.49 0.86
C VAL A 16 -6.54 -9.27 2.33
N ILE A 17 -6.12 -10.32 3.05
CA ILE A 17 -5.83 -10.22 4.49
C ILE A 17 -4.56 -9.41 4.75
N ALA A 18 -3.54 -9.54 3.90
CA ALA A 18 -2.30 -8.78 4.00
C ALA A 18 -2.55 -7.27 3.89
N PHE A 19 -3.37 -6.85 2.92
CA PHE A 19 -3.75 -5.45 2.74
C PHE A 19 -4.75 -4.96 3.79
N MET A 20 -5.66 -5.83 4.25
CA MET A 20 -6.54 -5.56 5.39
C MET A 20 -5.75 -5.18 6.64
N GLY A 21 -4.60 -5.80 6.89
CA GLY A 21 -3.71 -5.54 8.01
C GLY A 21 -3.11 -4.12 8.05
N ILE A 22 -3.19 -3.35 6.95
CA ILE A 22 -2.76 -1.96 6.91
C ILE A 22 -3.80 -1.06 7.58
N GLY A 23 -5.06 -1.10 7.14
CA GLY A 23 -6.11 -0.20 7.61
C GLY A 23 -6.86 -0.67 8.86
N LEU A 24 -6.67 -1.91 9.28
CA LEU A 24 -7.35 -2.48 10.45
C LEU A 24 -6.93 -1.81 11.78
N VAL A 25 -5.78 -1.15 11.81
CA VAL A 25 -5.23 -0.52 13.03
C VAL A 25 -5.83 0.88 13.26
N ASP A 26 -6.32 1.56 12.21
CA ASP A 26 -6.84 2.93 12.32
C ASP A 26 -7.93 3.09 13.40
N PRO A 27 -8.97 2.24 13.44
CA PRO A 27 -10.04 2.36 14.42
C PRO A 27 -9.63 2.06 15.86
N ILE A 28 -8.51 1.36 16.06
CA ILE A 28 -8.05 0.93 17.39
C ILE A 28 -6.90 1.77 17.95
N LEU A 29 -6.40 2.76 17.22
CA LEU A 29 -5.32 3.63 17.71
C LEU A 29 -5.70 4.33 19.03
N LYS A 30 -6.88 4.96 19.06
CA LYS A 30 -7.37 5.63 20.25
C LYS A 30 -7.63 4.66 21.41
N PRO A 31 -8.37 3.55 21.24
CA PRO A 31 -8.47 2.51 22.27
C PRO A 31 -7.15 2.00 22.84
N ILE A 32 -6.11 1.84 22.01
CA ILE A 32 -4.76 1.46 22.47
C ILE A 32 -4.16 2.58 23.31
N ALA A 33 -4.24 3.86 22.84
CA ALA A 33 -3.75 5.00 23.57
C ALA A 33 -4.38 5.11 24.96
N ASP A 34 -5.72 5.03 25.04
CA ASP A 34 -6.48 5.17 26.27
C ASP A 34 -6.19 4.02 27.25
N GLN A 35 -6.14 2.76 26.78
CA GLN A 35 -5.97 1.59 27.67
C GLN A 35 -4.51 1.35 28.11
N LEU A 36 -3.54 1.79 27.31
CA LEU A 36 -2.12 1.64 27.64
C LEU A 36 -1.48 2.95 28.15
N ASN A 37 -2.31 3.99 28.42
CA ASN A 37 -1.85 5.31 28.87
C ASN A 37 -0.73 5.87 27.99
N ALA A 38 -0.92 5.81 26.67
CA ALA A 38 0.06 6.22 25.69
C ALA A 38 -0.37 7.47 24.93
N THR A 39 0.60 8.25 24.48
CA THR A 39 0.34 9.44 23.70
C THR A 39 0.02 9.09 22.23
N PRO A 40 -0.67 9.97 21.48
CA PRO A 40 -0.89 9.80 20.04
C PRO A 40 0.39 9.51 19.25
N SER A 41 1.50 10.19 19.54
CA SER A 41 2.78 9.95 18.88
C SER A 41 3.33 8.56 19.16
N GLN A 42 3.21 8.07 20.39
CA GLN A 42 3.66 6.72 20.77
C GLN A 42 2.84 5.64 20.02
N VAL A 43 1.52 5.79 19.96
CA VAL A 43 0.67 4.82 19.27
C VAL A 43 0.86 4.89 17.75
N SER A 44 1.08 6.07 17.20
CA SER A 44 1.38 6.25 15.77
C SER A 44 2.67 5.55 15.33
N LEU A 45 3.59 5.21 16.27
CA LEU A 45 4.76 4.38 15.99
C LEU A 45 4.40 2.97 15.48
N LEU A 46 3.17 2.51 15.70
CA LEU A 46 2.66 1.26 15.13
C LEU A 46 2.68 1.30 13.58
N PHE A 47 2.36 2.44 12.98
CA PHE A 47 2.50 2.64 11.54
C PHE A 47 3.94 2.87 11.13
N THR A 48 4.63 3.76 11.84
CA THR A 48 6.03 4.11 11.57
C THR A 48 6.92 2.87 11.50
N SER A 49 6.88 2.00 12.52
CA SER A 49 7.70 0.79 12.57
C SER A 49 7.37 -0.19 11.46
N TYR A 50 6.08 -0.39 11.21
CA TYR A 50 5.60 -1.27 10.16
C TYR A 50 6.02 -0.78 8.76
N MET A 51 5.79 0.50 8.44
CA MET A 51 6.11 1.09 7.14
C MET A 51 7.62 1.19 6.90
N ALA A 52 8.39 1.56 7.91
CA ALA A 52 9.85 1.66 7.80
C ALA A 52 10.47 0.30 7.49
N VAL A 53 10.11 -0.74 8.25
CA VAL A 53 10.65 -2.08 8.03
C VAL A 53 10.13 -2.66 6.71
N MET A 54 8.86 -2.46 6.37
CA MET A 54 8.28 -2.90 5.10
C MET A 54 8.99 -2.26 3.91
N GLY A 55 9.22 -0.94 3.93
CA GLY A 55 9.91 -0.22 2.86
C GLY A 55 11.33 -0.75 2.62
N VAL A 56 12.12 -0.90 3.67
CA VAL A 56 13.48 -1.45 3.58
C VAL A 56 13.46 -2.91 3.13
N ALA A 57 12.56 -3.73 3.67
CA ALA A 57 12.47 -5.14 3.34
C ALA A 57 12.06 -5.39 1.88
N MET A 58 11.27 -4.49 1.27
CA MET A 58 10.91 -4.60 -0.15
C MET A 58 12.14 -4.56 -1.09
N LEU A 59 13.21 -3.84 -0.71
CA LEU A 59 14.45 -3.82 -1.49
C LEU A 59 15.13 -5.21 -1.56
N ILE A 60 14.99 -6.00 -0.51
CA ILE A 60 15.64 -7.32 -0.41
C ILE A 60 14.73 -8.47 -0.81
N THR A 61 13.42 -8.26 -0.87
CA THR A 61 12.44 -9.33 -1.15
C THR A 61 12.69 -10.00 -2.49
N GLY A 62 13.01 -9.23 -3.55
CA GLY A 62 13.35 -9.78 -4.86
C GLY A 62 14.56 -10.72 -4.82
N VAL A 63 15.59 -10.36 -4.05
CA VAL A 63 16.80 -11.18 -3.86
C VAL A 63 16.47 -12.45 -3.08
N VAL A 64 15.65 -12.35 -2.03
CA VAL A 64 15.23 -13.51 -1.23
C VAL A 64 14.41 -14.47 -2.12
N SER A 65 13.40 -13.94 -2.80
CA SER A 65 12.51 -14.74 -3.66
C SER A 65 13.26 -15.42 -4.81
N SER A 66 14.23 -14.76 -5.42
CA SER A 66 15.07 -15.36 -6.48
C SER A 66 15.95 -16.49 -5.98
N ARG A 67 16.39 -16.46 -4.71
CA ARG A 67 17.28 -17.48 -4.13
C ARG A 67 16.57 -18.70 -3.57
N ILE A 68 15.44 -18.52 -2.87
CA ILE A 68 14.73 -19.60 -2.17
C ILE A 68 13.44 -20.04 -2.87
N GLY A 69 13.02 -19.31 -3.91
CA GLY A 69 11.79 -19.54 -4.67
C GLY A 69 10.57 -18.82 -4.06
N ALA A 70 9.60 -18.51 -4.92
CA ALA A 70 8.43 -17.72 -4.56
C ALA A 70 7.57 -18.38 -3.46
N LYS A 71 7.28 -19.69 -3.57
CA LYS A 71 6.48 -20.39 -2.55
C LYS A 71 7.07 -20.28 -1.16
N LYS A 72 8.37 -20.54 -0.99
CA LYS A 72 9.02 -20.46 0.31
C LYS A 72 9.00 -19.05 0.86
N THR A 73 9.24 -18.04 0.01
CA THR A 73 9.20 -16.63 0.39
C THR A 73 7.81 -16.22 0.90
N LEU A 74 6.74 -16.62 0.20
CA LEU A 74 5.36 -16.39 0.62
C LEU A 74 5.05 -17.04 1.96
N LEU A 75 5.40 -18.31 2.14
CA LEU A 75 5.14 -19.05 3.39
C LEU A 75 5.90 -18.46 4.57
N ILE A 76 7.16 -18.08 4.40
CA ILE A 76 7.96 -17.39 5.43
C ILE A 76 7.30 -16.05 5.77
N GLY A 77 6.89 -15.27 4.76
CA GLY A 77 6.17 -14.01 4.97
C GLY A 77 4.90 -14.20 5.81
N LEU A 78 4.07 -15.20 5.46
CA LEU A 78 2.85 -15.53 6.20
C LEU A 78 3.13 -15.94 7.66
N VAL A 79 4.14 -16.79 7.90
CA VAL A 79 4.54 -17.19 9.28
C VAL A 79 4.96 -15.98 10.11
N ILE A 80 5.74 -15.06 9.52
CA ILE A 80 6.17 -13.84 10.20
C ILE A 80 4.98 -12.94 10.51
N ILE A 81 4.01 -12.80 9.58
CA ILE A 81 2.79 -12.00 9.81
C ILE A 81 1.96 -12.61 10.94
N ILE A 82 1.75 -13.93 10.94
CA ILE A 82 1.02 -14.65 12.00
C ILE A 82 1.64 -14.39 13.36
N ALA A 83 2.96 -14.60 13.48
CA ALA A 83 3.69 -14.39 14.71
C ALA A 83 3.65 -12.92 15.15
N GLY A 84 3.93 -11.99 14.23
CA GLY A 84 3.91 -10.56 14.51
C GLY A 84 2.53 -10.08 14.97
N ALA A 85 1.45 -10.53 14.31
CA ALA A 85 0.08 -10.17 14.68
C ALA A 85 -0.30 -10.77 16.05
N ALA A 86 -0.07 -12.07 16.28
CA ALA A 86 -0.39 -12.72 17.55
C ALA A 86 0.35 -12.07 18.74
N LEU A 87 1.65 -11.80 18.58
CA LEU A 87 2.49 -11.21 19.62
C LEU A 87 2.15 -9.75 19.87
N ALA A 88 1.76 -8.98 18.81
CA ALA A 88 1.23 -7.63 18.98
C ALA A 88 -0.06 -7.62 19.80
N GLY A 89 -1.00 -8.51 19.49
CA GLY A 89 -2.25 -8.67 20.26
C GLY A 89 -2.04 -9.14 21.72
N SER A 90 -0.96 -9.88 21.98
CA SER A 90 -0.62 -10.36 23.33
C SER A 90 0.18 -9.35 24.15
N SER A 91 0.65 -8.26 23.56
CA SER A 91 1.49 -7.26 24.22
C SER A 91 0.72 -6.47 25.26
N SER A 92 1.41 -6.09 26.33
CA SER A 92 0.90 -5.23 27.41
C SER A 92 1.46 -3.80 27.36
N THR A 93 2.35 -3.51 26.43
CA THR A 93 3.00 -2.21 26.27
C THR A 93 2.94 -1.75 24.81
N VAL A 94 2.84 -0.43 24.58
CA VAL A 94 2.85 0.14 23.23
C VAL A 94 4.15 -0.20 22.49
N MET A 95 5.30 -0.12 23.16
CA MET A 95 6.59 -0.45 22.55
C MET A 95 6.69 -1.92 22.14
N GLY A 96 6.07 -2.84 22.91
CA GLY A 96 5.94 -4.24 22.51
C GLY A 96 5.13 -4.39 21.22
N ILE A 97 3.97 -3.69 21.12
CA ILE A 97 3.15 -3.70 19.89
C ILE A 97 3.96 -3.13 18.72
N VAL A 98 4.67 -2.01 18.92
CA VAL A 98 5.52 -1.36 17.90
C VAL A 98 6.59 -2.33 17.37
N GLY A 99 7.27 -3.06 18.25
CA GLY A 99 8.27 -4.06 17.86
C GLY A 99 7.69 -5.20 17.03
N TRP A 100 6.54 -5.74 17.45
CA TRP A 100 5.87 -6.83 16.71
C TRP A 100 5.25 -6.36 15.40
N ARG A 101 4.80 -5.10 15.32
CA ARG A 101 4.37 -4.47 14.07
C ARG A 101 5.53 -4.31 13.08
N ALA A 102 6.74 -4.01 13.56
CA ALA A 102 7.94 -3.99 12.72
C ALA A 102 8.23 -5.37 12.12
N LEU A 103 8.14 -6.43 12.92
CA LEU A 103 8.28 -7.82 12.46
C LEU A 103 7.18 -8.18 11.43
N TRP A 104 5.93 -7.78 11.71
CA TRP A 104 4.83 -7.97 10.77
C TRP A 104 5.10 -7.26 9.43
N GLY A 105 5.63 -6.03 9.44
CA GLY A 105 6.04 -5.29 8.25
C GLY A 105 7.05 -6.04 7.38
N LEU A 106 8.02 -6.72 8.01
CA LEU A 106 8.96 -7.60 7.31
C LEU A 106 8.23 -8.76 6.61
N GLY A 107 7.33 -9.45 7.31
CA GLY A 107 6.54 -10.54 6.73
C GLY A 107 5.68 -10.06 5.57
N ASN A 108 5.06 -8.87 5.72
CA ASN A 108 4.22 -8.30 4.69
C ASN A 108 5.00 -7.89 3.43
N ALA A 109 6.22 -7.37 3.58
CA ALA A 109 7.09 -7.08 2.43
C ALA A 109 7.43 -8.35 1.65
N LEU A 110 7.83 -9.42 2.33
CA LEU A 110 8.13 -10.71 1.70
C LEU A 110 6.90 -11.28 0.98
N PHE A 111 5.72 -11.16 1.58
CA PHE A 111 4.50 -11.68 1.01
C PHE A 111 4.01 -10.84 -0.17
N VAL A 112 3.76 -9.54 0.01
CA VAL A 112 3.10 -8.66 -0.97
C VAL A 112 3.90 -8.56 -2.27
N ALA A 113 5.23 -8.33 -2.17
CA ALA A 113 6.07 -8.23 -3.36
C ALA A 113 6.16 -9.55 -4.15
N THR A 114 6.04 -10.69 -3.46
CA THR A 114 6.10 -12.01 -4.12
C THR A 114 4.72 -12.46 -4.62
N ALA A 115 3.63 -12.04 -3.97
CA ALA A 115 2.26 -12.46 -4.28
C ALA A 115 1.84 -12.05 -5.70
N LEU A 116 2.12 -10.81 -6.10
CA LEU A 116 1.81 -10.33 -7.46
C LEU A 116 2.50 -11.19 -8.52
N ALA A 117 3.81 -11.41 -8.39
CA ALA A 117 4.57 -12.23 -9.31
C ALA A 117 4.03 -13.68 -9.36
N THR A 118 3.64 -14.24 -8.21
CA THR A 118 3.08 -15.59 -8.11
C THR A 118 1.70 -15.69 -8.77
N ILE A 119 0.84 -14.68 -8.58
CA ILE A 119 -0.49 -14.64 -9.22
C ILE A 119 -0.31 -14.55 -10.74
N VAL A 120 0.58 -13.66 -11.22
CA VAL A 120 0.83 -13.49 -12.66
C VAL A 120 1.38 -14.76 -13.30
N SER A 121 2.34 -15.43 -12.67
CA SER A 121 2.96 -16.66 -13.21
C SER A 121 2.09 -17.91 -13.12
N SER A 122 1.08 -17.92 -12.22
CA SER A 122 0.23 -19.09 -11.97
C SER A 122 -1.18 -18.94 -12.56
N ALA A 123 -1.57 -17.74 -13.01
CA ALA A 123 -2.90 -17.49 -13.53
C ALA A 123 -3.08 -18.08 -14.94
N ARG A 124 -4.32 -18.51 -15.24
CA ARG A 124 -4.75 -18.84 -16.60
C ARG A 124 -5.32 -17.61 -17.27
N GLY A 125 -4.95 -17.38 -18.53
CA GLY A 125 -5.38 -16.22 -19.31
C GLY A 125 -4.31 -15.13 -19.38
N SER A 126 -4.69 -13.90 -19.67
CA SER A 126 -3.73 -12.82 -19.87
C SER A 126 -3.14 -12.30 -18.54
N VAL A 127 -1.91 -11.78 -18.62
CA VAL A 127 -1.24 -11.09 -17.49
C VAL A 127 -2.11 -9.95 -16.94
N ALA A 128 -2.82 -9.23 -17.81
CA ALA A 128 -3.72 -8.17 -17.39
C ALA A 128 -4.83 -8.66 -16.46
N GLN A 129 -5.42 -9.85 -16.74
CA GLN A 129 -6.44 -10.43 -15.85
C GLN A 129 -5.89 -10.82 -14.48
N ALA A 130 -4.64 -11.30 -14.43
CA ALA A 130 -3.96 -11.64 -13.18
C ALA A 130 -3.69 -10.39 -12.33
N ILE A 131 -3.25 -9.30 -12.95
CA ILE A 131 -3.04 -8.01 -12.30
C ILE A 131 -4.37 -7.45 -11.75
N ILE A 132 -5.45 -7.51 -12.53
CA ILE A 132 -6.78 -7.06 -12.10
C ILE A 132 -7.24 -7.85 -10.85
N LEU A 133 -6.99 -9.15 -10.80
CA LEU A 133 -7.34 -9.97 -9.63
C LEU A 133 -6.56 -9.54 -8.38
N TYR A 134 -5.26 -9.27 -8.53
CA TYR A 134 -4.42 -8.79 -7.43
C TYR A 134 -4.85 -7.40 -6.95
N GLU A 135 -5.12 -6.47 -7.87
CA GLU A 135 -5.61 -5.13 -7.53
C GLU A 135 -7.00 -5.16 -6.88
N ALA A 136 -7.87 -6.08 -7.31
CA ALA A 136 -9.15 -6.32 -6.65
C ALA A 136 -8.97 -6.84 -5.22
N ALA A 137 -8.02 -7.74 -4.98
CA ALA A 137 -7.69 -8.23 -3.65
C ALA A 137 -7.13 -7.11 -2.75
N LEU A 138 -6.25 -6.26 -3.30
CA LEU A 138 -5.72 -5.07 -2.63
C LEU A 138 -6.85 -4.10 -2.25
N GLY A 139 -7.69 -3.72 -3.21
CA GLY A 139 -8.80 -2.80 -2.97
C GLY A 139 -9.80 -3.34 -1.93
N LEU A 140 -10.15 -4.63 -2.03
CA LEU A 140 -11.03 -5.28 -1.06
C LEU A 140 -10.40 -5.31 0.35
N GLY A 141 -9.11 -5.65 0.45
CA GLY A 141 -8.40 -5.67 1.73
C GLY A 141 -8.39 -4.29 2.40
N ILE A 142 -8.01 -3.25 1.65
CA ILE A 142 -7.98 -1.87 2.15
C ILE A 142 -9.38 -1.39 2.59
N ALA A 143 -10.44 -1.73 1.85
CA ALA A 143 -11.80 -1.33 2.19
C ALA A 143 -12.34 -2.07 3.43
N VAL A 144 -12.12 -3.39 3.52
CA VAL A 144 -12.63 -4.23 4.61
C VAL A 144 -11.81 -4.07 5.90
N GLY A 145 -10.53 -3.70 5.80
CA GLY A 145 -9.63 -3.56 6.94
C GLY A 145 -10.19 -2.72 8.08
N PRO A 146 -10.53 -1.46 7.85
CA PRO A 146 -11.08 -0.58 8.89
C PRO A 146 -12.41 -1.07 9.45
N LEU A 147 -13.26 -1.71 8.64
CA LEU A 147 -14.53 -2.27 9.09
C LEU A 147 -14.30 -3.42 10.08
N VAL A 148 -13.44 -4.38 9.73
CA VAL A 148 -13.07 -5.49 10.62
C VAL A 148 -12.37 -4.97 11.87
N GLY A 149 -11.45 -4.00 11.69
CA GLY A 149 -10.78 -3.29 12.78
C GLY A 149 -11.76 -2.62 13.73
N GLY A 150 -12.77 -1.94 13.22
CA GLY A 150 -13.81 -1.28 14.01
C GLY A 150 -14.72 -2.26 14.75
N VAL A 151 -15.17 -3.34 14.10
CA VAL A 151 -16.05 -4.36 14.71
C VAL A 151 -15.32 -5.12 15.82
N LEU A 152 -14.15 -5.69 15.51
CA LEU A 152 -13.38 -6.44 16.50
C LEU A 152 -12.76 -5.52 17.56
N GLY A 153 -12.34 -4.31 17.16
CA GLY A 153 -11.81 -3.28 18.05
C GLY A 153 -12.83 -2.73 19.04
N GLY A 154 -14.12 -2.73 18.67
CA GLY A 154 -15.21 -2.39 19.57
C GLY A 154 -15.39 -3.39 20.73
N ILE A 155 -14.98 -4.66 20.54
CA ILE A 155 -14.99 -5.68 21.57
C ILE A 155 -13.69 -5.57 22.41
N SER A 156 -12.55 -5.53 21.73
CA SER A 156 -11.22 -5.37 22.32
C SER A 156 -10.24 -4.87 21.26
N TRP A 157 -9.38 -3.91 21.59
CA TRP A 157 -8.32 -3.47 20.69
C TRP A 157 -7.36 -4.60 20.26
N ARG A 158 -7.32 -5.69 21.03
CA ARG A 158 -6.54 -6.90 20.72
C ARG A 158 -7.19 -7.76 19.65
N GLY A 159 -8.51 -7.69 19.52
CA GLY A 159 -9.33 -8.49 18.60
C GLY A 159 -8.85 -8.46 17.15
N PRO A 160 -8.62 -7.28 16.55
CA PRO A 160 -8.13 -7.15 15.19
C PRO A 160 -6.78 -7.87 14.95
N PHE A 161 -5.86 -7.82 15.90
CA PHE A 161 -4.56 -8.49 15.80
C PHE A 161 -4.71 -10.02 15.76
N PHE A 162 -5.50 -10.58 16.69
CA PHE A 162 -5.78 -12.03 16.69
C PHE A 162 -6.60 -12.45 15.48
N GLY A 163 -7.55 -11.63 15.04
CA GLY A 163 -8.34 -11.88 13.83
C GLY A 163 -7.46 -12.04 12.59
N VAL A 164 -6.51 -11.13 12.38
CA VAL A 164 -5.53 -11.25 11.29
C VAL A 164 -4.65 -12.49 11.47
N SER A 165 -4.17 -12.76 12.67
CA SER A 165 -3.32 -13.94 12.92
C SER A 165 -4.04 -15.25 12.54
N VAL A 166 -5.31 -15.39 12.91
CA VAL A 166 -6.12 -16.57 12.56
C VAL A 166 -6.37 -16.66 11.05
N LEU A 167 -6.79 -15.56 10.42
CA LEU A 167 -7.04 -15.55 8.98
C LEU A 167 -5.75 -15.82 8.18
N MET A 168 -4.61 -15.29 8.61
CA MET A 168 -3.32 -15.57 7.99
C MET A 168 -2.84 -17.01 8.21
N ALA A 169 -3.17 -17.63 9.35
CA ALA A 169 -2.90 -19.04 9.58
C ALA A 169 -3.70 -19.93 8.61
N ILE A 170 -4.97 -19.59 8.37
CA ILE A 170 -5.78 -20.26 7.35
C ILE A 170 -5.15 -20.05 5.96
N ALA A 171 -4.78 -18.82 5.62
CA ALA A 171 -4.12 -18.50 4.36
C ALA A 171 -2.78 -19.26 4.18
N LEU A 172 -2.00 -19.42 5.25
CA LEU A 172 -0.76 -20.21 5.26
C LEU A 172 -1.03 -21.65 4.88
N VAL A 173 -2.00 -22.31 5.55
CA VAL A 173 -2.36 -23.71 5.28
C VAL A 173 -2.85 -23.86 3.85
N VAL A 174 -3.77 -23.01 3.40
CA VAL A 174 -4.35 -23.06 2.05
C VAL A 174 -3.26 -22.83 0.98
N THR A 175 -2.37 -21.84 1.19
CA THR A 175 -1.26 -21.57 0.26
C THR A 175 -0.23 -22.71 0.26
N ALA A 176 0.11 -23.27 1.41
CA ALA A 176 1.04 -24.39 1.50
C ALA A 176 0.56 -25.64 0.75
N LEU A 177 -0.76 -25.92 0.83
CA LEU A 177 -1.38 -27.10 0.18
C LEU A 177 -1.62 -26.88 -1.32
N LEU A 178 -2.04 -25.69 -1.73
CA LEU A 178 -2.50 -25.45 -3.09
C LEU A 178 -1.45 -24.85 -4.03
N LEU A 179 -0.44 -24.14 -3.50
CA LEU A 179 0.61 -23.55 -4.33
C LEU A 179 1.70 -24.61 -4.62
N PRO A 180 1.99 -24.92 -5.89
CA PRO A 180 3.08 -25.83 -6.24
C PRO A 180 4.44 -25.26 -5.85
N ALA A 181 5.44 -26.12 -5.72
CA ALA A 181 6.81 -25.69 -5.46
C ALA A 181 7.34 -24.90 -6.67
N THR A 182 7.91 -23.73 -6.39
CA THR A 182 8.53 -22.87 -7.40
C THR A 182 10.05 -22.96 -7.24
N PRO A 183 10.80 -23.35 -8.29
CA PRO A 183 12.26 -23.33 -8.22
C PRO A 183 12.78 -21.90 -8.07
N PRO A 184 14.00 -21.72 -7.54
CA PRO A 184 14.69 -20.44 -7.56
C PRO A 184 14.83 -19.90 -9.00
N ALA A 185 14.88 -18.57 -9.14
CA ALA A 185 15.06 -17.95 -10.44
C ALA A 185 16.45 -18.23 -11.01
N ALA A 186 16.56 -18.38 -12.34
CA ALA A 186 17.84 -18.63 -13.01
C ALA A 186 18.84 -17.47 -12.85
N LYS A 187 18.35 -16.24 -12.65
CA LYS A 187 19.17 -15.04 -12.42
C LYS A 187 18.75 -14.34 -11.13
N ALA A 188 19.69 -14.17 -10.22
CA ALA A 188 19.46 -13.44 -8.96
C ALA A 188 19.41 -11.93 -9.22
N THR A 189 18.44 -11.26 -8.63
CA THR A 189 18.32 -9.79 -8.62
C THR A 189 19.38 -9.19 -7.69
N SER A 190 19.91 -8.00 -8.01
CA SER A 190 20.85 -7.28 -7.15
C SER A 190 20.13 -6.31 -6.21
N ILE A 191 20.57 -6.21 -4.96
CA ILE A 191 20.07 -5.23 -3.98
C ILE A 191 20.32 -3.78 -4.47
N LEU A 192 21.32 -3.56 -5.31
CA LEU A 192 21.67 -2.23 -5.80
C LEU A 192 20.83 -1.77 -7.00
N ASP A 193 20.11 -2.67 -7.67
CA ASP A 193 19.33 -2.33 -8.86
C ASP A 193 18.23 -1.31 -8.60
N PRO A 194 17.45 -1.36 -7.49
CA PRO A 194 16.48 -0.32 -7.14
C PRO A 194 17.13 1.06 -6.94
N PHE A 195 18.30 1.13 -6.32
CA PHE A 195 19.02 2.40 -6.13
C PHE A 195 19.57 2.95 -7.44
N ARG A 196 20.01 2.09 -8.36
CA ARG A 196 20.43 2.51 -9.70
C ARG A 196 19.27 3.03 -10.53
N ALA A 197 18.09 2.41 -10.37
CA ALA A 197 16.87 2.86 -11.03
C ALA A 197 16.46 4.29 -10.63
N LEU A 198 16.67 4.69 -9.38
CA LEU A 198 16.42 6.07 -8.91
C LEU A 198 17.33 7.14 -9.54
N ARG A 199 18.36 6.77 -10.32
CA ARG A 199 19.12 7.74 -11.12
C ARG A 199 18.32 8.28 -12.31
N HIS A 200 17.28 7.59 -12.74
CA HIS A 200 16.37 8.08 -13.78
C HIS A 200 15.48 9.20 -13.22
N ARG A 201 15.62 10.39 -13.80
CA ARG A 201 14.94 11.62 -13.30
C ARG A 201 13.43 11.49 -13.25
N GLY A 202 12.81 10.82 -14.24
CA GLY A 202 11.37 10.55 -14.26
C GLY A 202 10.94 9.70 -13.06
N LEU A 203 11.60 8.56 -12.83
CA LEU A 203 11.29 7.67 -11.71
C LEU A 203 11.56 8.33 -10.36
N LEU A 204 12.68 9.03 -10.21
CA LEU A 204 13.02 9.76 -8.99
C LEU A 204 11.99 10.83 -8.65
N GLY A 205 11.56 11.62 -9.65
CA GLY A 205 10.55 12.66 -9.44
C GLY A 205 9.21 12.09 -9.02
N VAL A 206 8.75 11.00 -9.65
CA VAL A 206 7.53 10.29 -9.26
C VAL A 206 7.67 9.68 -7.86
N ALA A 207 8.83 9.11 -7.52
CA ALA A 207 9.09 8.53 -6.20
C ALA A 207 9.08 9.60 -5.09
N ILE A 208 9.70 10.77 -5.33
CA ILE A 208 9.66 11.90 -4.37
C ILE A 208 8.24 12.46 -4.24
N THR A 209 7.52 12.62 -5.36
CA THR A 209 6.10 13.00 -5.32
C THR A 209 5.30 12.01 -4.48
N ALA A 210 5.57 10.72 -4.63
CA ALA A 210 4.92 9.68 -3.86
C ALA A 210 5.27 9.72 -2.36
N LEU A 211 6.52 9.98 -2.01
CA LEU A 211 6.92 10.21 -0.61
C LEU A 211 6.11 11.34 0.02
N LEU A 212 5.99 12.46 -0.69
CA LEU A 212 5.34 13.67 -0.19
C LEU A 212 3.82 13.51 -0.07
N TYR A 213 3.14 12.91 -1.06
CA TYR A 213 1.71 12.69 -0.92
C TYR A 213 1.38 11.57 0.08
N ASN A 214 2.23 10.55 0.18
CA ASN A 214 2.06 9.53 1.23
C ASN A 214 2.27 10.11 2.62
N PHE A 215 3.15 11.09 2.78
CA PHE A 215 3.26 11.82 4.03
C PHE A 215 1.91 12.43 4.43
N GLY A 216 1.26 13.18 3.54
CA GLY A 216 -0.09 13.73 3.78
C GLY A 216 -1.15 12.66 4.01
N PHE A 217 -1.13 11.58 3.23
CA PHE A 217 -2.04 10.45 3.37
C PHE A 217 -1.92 9.74 4.73
N PHE A 218 -0.72 9.39 5.15
CA PHE A 218 -0.53 8.72 6.43
C PHE A 218 -0.71 9.65 7.62
N THR A 219 -0.53 10.96 7.45
CA THR A 219 -0.97 11.96 8.43
C THR A 219 -2.48 11.89 8.62
N LEU A 220 -3.26 11.89 7.54
CA LEU A 220 -4.71 11.75 7.60
C LEU A 220 -5.11 10.42 8.26
N LEU A 221 -4.55 9.30 7.80
CA LEU A 221 -4.92 7.97 8.25
C LEU A 221 -4.65 7.77 9.74
N ALA A 222 -3.42 8.06 10.18
CA ALA A 222 -2.98 7.76 11.53
C ALA A 222 -3.38 8.82 12.57
N PHE A 223 -3.57 10.08 12.18
CA PHE A 223 -3.86 11.15 13.13
C PHE A 223 -5.36 11.45 13.29
N THR A 224 -6.17 11.33 12.22
CA THR A 224 -7.60 11.69 12.25
C THR A 224 -8.43 10.95 13.32
N PRO A 225 -8.14 9.69 13.70
CA PRO A 225 -8.87 9.02 14.78
C PRO A 225 -8.85 9.76 16.12
N PHE A 226 -7.81 10.54 16.41
CA PHE A 226 -7.68 11.28 17.68
C PHE A 226 -8.64 12.47 17.76
N PRO A 227 -8.64 13.45 16.82
CA PRO A 227 -9.59 14.56 16.87
C PRO A 227 -11.04 14.13 16.56
N LEU A 228 -11.28 13.03 15.85
CA LEU A 228 -12.63 12.49 15.70
C LEU A 228 -13.23 12.10 17.04
N ASP A 229 -12.43 11.59 17.96
CA ASP A 229 -12.88 11.20 19.31
C ASP A 229 -14.19 10.41 19.31
N MET A 230 -14.20 9.34 18.51
CA MET A 230 -15.32 8.43 18.31
C MET A 230 -14.93 7.01 18.71
N GLY A 231 -15.92 6.13 18.91
CA GLY A 231 -15.68 4.72 19.16
C GLY A 231 -15.10 4.00 17.94
N ALA A 232 -14.35 2.91 18.16
CA ALA A 232 -13.68 2.14 17.12
C ALA A 232 -14.63 1.71 15.99
N HIS A 233 -15.89 1.33 16.31
CA HIS A 233 -16.89 0.96 15.33
C HIS A 233 -17.26 2.11 14.39
N GLN A 234 -17.45 3.32 14.92
CA GLN A 234 -17.80 4.51 14.14
C GLN A 234 -16.63 4.92 13.24
N ILE A 235 -15.41 4.93 13.77
CA ILE A 235 -14.19 5.19 13.00
C ILE A 235 -14.03 4.14 11.89
N GLY A 236 -14.26 2.86 12.21
CA GLY A 236 -14.24 1.78 11.24
C GLY A 236 -15.20 1.98 10.07
N LEU A 237 -16.43 2.47 10.34
CA LEU A 237 -17.41 2.77 9.29
C LEU A 237 -16.99 3.95 8.40
N ILE A 238 -16.41 5.00 8.98
CA ILE A 238 -15.90 6.15 8.22
C ILE A 238 -14.77 5.70 7.27
N PHE A 239 -13.80 4.94 7.79
CA PHE A 239 -12.69 4.44 6.98
C PHE A 239 -13.11 3.31 6.00
N PHE A 240 -14.19 2.58 6.29
CA PHE A 240 -14.81 1.69 5.32
C PHE A 240 -15.40 2.47 4.14
N GLY A 241 -16.11 3.58 4.41
CA GLY A 241 -16.57 4.51 3.38
C GLY A 241 -15.42 5.08 2.53
N TRP A 242 -14.32 5.45 3.17
CA TRP A 242 -13.07 5.83 2.50
C TRP A 242 -12.53 4.71 1.58
N GLY A 243 -12.50 3.46 2.06
CA GLY A 243 -12.04 2.32 1.29
C GLY A 243 -12.89 2.03 0.06
N ILE A 244 -14.24 2.14 0.19
CA ILE A 244 -15.17 2.02 -0.95
C ILE A 244 -14.92 3.12 -1.97
N ALA A 245 -14.79 4.38 -1.51
CA ALA A 245 -14.53 5.52 -2.38
C ALA A 245 -13.20 5.37 -3.13
N LEU A 246 -12.16 4.86 -2.44
CA LEU A 246 -10.85 4.54 -3.02
C LEU A 246 -10.99 3.46 -4.10
N ALA A 247 -11.62 2.34 -3.81
CA ALA A 247 -11.79 1.23 -4.75
C ALA A 247 -12.59 1.65 -5.98
N TYR A 248 -13.70 2.40 -5.78
CA TYR A 248 -14.52 2.90 -6.87
C TYR A 248 -13.73 3.87 -7.78
N SER A 249 -13.04 4.83 -7.19
CA SER A 249 -12.30 5.84 -7.96
C SER A 249 -11.08 5.25 -8.68
N SER A 250 -10.40 4.29 -8.07
CA SER A 250 -9.28 3.57 -8.68
C SER A 250 -9.71 2.84 -9.96
N VAL A 251 -10.84 2.13 -9.92
CA VAL A 251 -11.30 1.29 -11.04
C VAL A 251 -12.06 2.09 -12.09
N PHE A 252 -12.90 3.03 -11.68
CA PHE A 252 -13.84 3.68 -12.59
C PHE A 252 -13.49 5.12 -12.94
N VAL A 253 -12.97 5.89 -11.99
CA VAL A 253 -12.71 7.33 -12.18
C VAL A 253 -11.33 7.56 -12.80
N ALA A 254 -10.29 6.95 -12.25
CA ALA A 254 -8.92 7.15 -12.70
C ALA A 254 -8.72 6.87 -14.20
N PRO A 255 -9.17 5.72 -14.76
CA PRO A 255 -8.98 5.45 -16.20
C PRO A 255 -9.77 6.40 -17.12
N ARG A 256 -10.92 6.93 -16.65
CA ARG A 256 -11.70 7.90 -17.42
C ARG A 256 -11.02 9.27 -17.48
N LEU A 257 -10.50 9.74 -16.33
CA LEU A 257 -9.77 11.01 -16.26
C LEU A 257 -8.48 10.95 -17.06
N GLN A 258 -7.73 9.85 -16.95
CA GLN A 258 -6.51 9.60 -17.68
C GLN A 258 -6.73 9.69 -19.20
N ARG A 259 -7.73 8.97 -19.72
CA ARG A 259 -8.06 8.99 -21.16
C ARG A 259 -8.48 10.36 -21.67
N ARG A 260 -9.10 11.18 -20.81
CA ARG A 260 -9.62 12.50 -21.21
C ARG A 260 -8.58 13.61 -21.09
N PHE A 261 -7.72 13.57 -20.10
CA PHE A 261 -6.83 14.67 -19.72
C PHE A 261 -5.34 14.29 -19.70
N GLY A 262 -5.02 13.01 -19.85
CA GLY A 262 -3.67 12.47 -19.68
C GLY A 262 -3.30 12.20 -18.21
N THR A 263 -2.22 11.46 -18.01
CA THR A 263 -1.80 10.98 -16.68
C THR A 263 -1.27 12.11 -15.80
N VAL A 264 -0.27 12.85 -16.27
CA VAL A 264 0.42 13.89 -15.47
C VAL A 264 -0.51 15.06 -15.13
N PRO A 265 -1.28 15.63 -16.06
CA PRO A 265 -2.25 16.68 -15.73
C PRO A 265 -3.30 16.24 -14.71
N THR A 266 -3.81 15.00 -14.84
CA THR A 266 -4.77 14.44 -13.88
C THR A 266 -4.15 14.33 -12.48
N LEU A 267 -2.92 13.85 -12.38
CA LEU A 267 -2.21 13.75 -11.09
C LEU A 267 -1.98 15.12 -10.45
N LEU A 268 -1.58 16.14 -11.23
CA LEU A 268 -1.36 17.50 -10.72
C LEU A 268 -2.63 18.08 -10.11
N VAL A 269 -3.76 17.98 -10.81
CA VAL A 269 -5.05 18.46 -10.29
C VAL A 269 -5.48 17.65 -9.07
N ASN A 270 -5.39 16.32 -9.15
CA ASN A 270 -5.79 15.42 -8.07
C ASN A 270 -5.01 15.66 -6.76
N LEU A 271 -3.68 15.81 -6.85
CA LEU A 271 -2.83 16.11 -5.70
C LEU A 271 -3.10 17.52 -5.13
N THR A 272 -3.38 18.50 -5.99
CA THR A 272 -3.78 19.85 -5.54
C THR A 272 -5.10 19.80 -4.76
N LEU A 273 -6.08 19.04 -5.23
CA LEU A 273 -7.35 18.84 -4.53
C LEU A 273 -7.16 18.08 -3.21
N LEU A 274 -6.27 17.09 -3.17
CA LEU A 274 -5.93 16.38 -1.93
C LEU A 274 -5.25 17.32 -0.92
N SER A 275 -4.34 18.20 -1.37
CA SER A 275 -3.74 19.23 -0.51
C SER A 275 -4.79 20.19 0.05
N ALA A 276 -5.70 20.66 -0.80
CA ALA A 276 -6.81 21.52 -0.38
C ALA A 276 -7.74 20.81 0.62
N LEU A 277 -8.02 19.52 0.43
CA LEU A 277 -8.80 18.72 1.36
C LEU A 277 -8.13 18.64 2.75
N LEU A 278 -6.81 18.41 2.80
CA LEU A 278 -6.07 18.41 4.06
C LEU A 278 -6.09 19.80 4.73
N ALA A 279 -6.06 20.90 3.96
CA ALA A 279 -6.23 22.24 4.50
C ALA A 279 -7.63 22.47 5.06
N VAL A 280 -8.68 21.93 4.42
CA VAL A 280 -10.05 21.95 4.96
C VAL A 280 -10.13 21.17 6.27
N MET A 281 -9.46 20.00 6.37
CA MET A 281 -9.37 19.25 7.62
C MET A 281 -8.67 20.03 8.72
N ALA A 282 -7.59 20.76 8.37
CA ALA A 282 -6.88 21.61 9.31
C ALA A 282 -7.76 22.74 9.87
N ILE A 283 -8.58 23.37 9.03
CA ILE A 283 -9.51 24.43 9.46
C ILE A 283 -10.68 23.86 10.25
N GLY A 284 -11.19 22.70 9.82
CA GLY A 284 -12.40 22.06 10.38
C GLY A 284 -12.09 20.97 11.41
N THR A 285 -10.92 20.95 12.02
CA THR A 285 -10.48 19.89 12.96
C THR A 285 -11.46 19.74 14.15
N ASP A 286 -12.09 20.83 14.60
CA ASP A 286 -13.05 20.81 15.71
C ASP A 286 -14.43 20.22 15.32
N SER A 287 -14.69 20.00 14.02
CA SER A 287 -15.93 19.44 13.51
C SER A 287 -15.77 17.99 13.09
N LYS A 288 -16.34 17.08 13.89
CA LYS A 288 -16.37 15.64 13.59
C LYS A 288 -16.98 15.34 12.21
N SER A 289 -18.02 16.08 11.81
CA SER A 289 -18.67 15.90 10.51
C SER A 289 -17.78 16.33 9.35
N VAL A 290 -17.01 17.41 9.49
CA VAL A 290 -16.05 17.85 8.48
C VAL A 290 -14.96 16.81 8.33
N LEU A 291 -14.36 16.36 9.44
CA LEU A 291 -13.31 15.35 9.40
C LEU A 291 -13.81 14.05 8.77
N ALA A 292 -14.96 13.53 9.21
CA ALA A 292 -15.52 12.28 8.67
C ALA A 292 -15.80 12.39 7.16
N THR A 293 -16.39 13.50 6.71
CA THR A 293 -16.65 13.73 5.27
C THR A 293 -15.35 13.83 4.49
N CYS A 294 -14.36 14.57 4.99
CA CYS A 294 -13.06 14.71 4.34
C CYS A 294 -12.32 13.37 4.23
N VAL A 295 -12.39 12.50 5.25
CA VAL A 295 -11.81 11.15 5.18
C VAL A 295 -12.41 10.37 4.02
N VAL A 296 -13.73 10.32 3.89
CA VAL A 296 -14.40 9.59 2.80
C VAL A 296 -14.03 10.19 1.43
N VAL A 297 -14.04 11.51 1.29
CA VAL A 297 -13.66 12.20 0.05
C VAL A 297 -12.19 11.97 -0.30
N ALA A 298 -11.30 11.93 0.69
CA ALA A 298 -9.89 11.60 0.47
C ALA A 298 -9.71 10.23 -0.22
N GLY A 299 -10.61 9.28 0.04
CA GLY A 299 -10.63 7.99 -0.64
C GLY A 299 -10.70 8.13 -2.16
N VAL A 300 -11.51 9.06 -2.67
CA VAL A 300 -11.61 9.33 -4.11
C VAL A 300 -10.26 9.78 -4.68
N PHE A 301 -9.63 10.77 -4.06
CA PHE A 301 -8.35 11.28 -4.54
C PHE A 301 -7.22 10.26 -4.45
N LEU A 302 -7.21 9.46 -3.39
CA LEU A 302 -6.20 8.43 -3.19
C LEU A 302 -6.35 7.25 -4.13
N GLY A 303 -7.59 6.88 -4.50
CA GLY A 303 -7.84 5.84 -5.50
C GLY A 303 -7.34 6.25 -6.89
N ILE A 304 -7.64 7.49 -7.31
CA ILE A 304 -7.11 8.05 -8.57
C ILE A 304 -5.57 8.05 -8.52
N ASN A 305 -5.00 8.52 -7.41
CA ASN A 305 -3.56 8.65 -7.25
C ASN A 305 -2.84 7.30 -7.29
N ASN A 306 -3.34 6.30 -6.56
CA ASN A 306 -2.73 4.98 -6.53
C ASN A 306 -2.65 4.34 -7.93
N THR A 307 -3.73 4.43 -8.71
CA THR A 307 -3.76 3.86 -10.07
C THR A 307 -2.77 4.58 -10.98
N LEU A 308 -2.87 5.91 -11.07
CA LEU A 308 -2.07 6.67 -12.02
C LEU A 308 -0.58 6.72 -11.66
N VAL A 309 -0.24 6.81 -10.37
CA VAL A 309 1.16 6.80 -9.93
C VAL A 309 1.79 5.43 -10.16
N THR A 310 1.08 4.33 -9.87
CA THR A 310 1.60 2.99 -10.12
C THR A 310 1.89 2.77 -11.60
N GLU A 311 0.99 3.17 -12.49
CA GLU A 311 1.21 3.09 -13.93
C GLU A 311 2.39 3.97 -14.38
N THR A 312 2.46 5.20 -13.86
CA THR A 312 3.56 6.12 -14.14
C THR A 312 4.91 5.53 -13.76
N VAL A 313 5.01 4.90 -12.59
CA VAL A 313 6.25 4.25 -12.10
C VAL A 313 6.71 3.15 -13.06
N MET A 314 5.77 2.35 -13.56
CA MET A 314 6.09 1.22 -14.45
C MET A 314 6.61 1.66 -15.82
N LYS A 315 6.32 2.92 -16.23
CA LYS A 315 6.71 3.51 -17.51
C LYS A 315 7.83 4.57 -17.38
N ALA A 316 8.09 5.09 -16.17
CA ALA A 316 8.96 6.25 -15.95
C ALA A 316 10.46 5.99 -16.19
N ALA A 317 10.90 4.74 -16.30
CA ALA A 317 12.30 4.40 -16.52
C ALA A 317 12.43 3.09 -17.32
N PRO A 318 13.45 2.96 -18.19
CA PRO A 318 13.72 1.76 -18.98
C PRO A 318 14.42 0.69 -18.13
N VAL A 319 13.79 0.27 -17.03
CA VAL A 319 14.27 -0.75 -16.11
C VAL A 319 13.20 -1.82 -15.91
N GLU A 320 13.61 -2.99 -15.43
CA GLU A 320 12.68 -4.06 -15.11
C GLU A 320 11.61 -3.57 -14.12
N ARG A 321 10.34 -3.89 -14.39
CA ARG A 321 9.18 -3.41 -13.59
C ARG A 321 9.31 -3.71 -12.10
N GLY A 322 9.84 -4.88 -11.75
CA GLY A 322 10.08 -5.25 -10.35
C GLY A 322 11.09 -4.34 -9.65
N VAL A 323 12.13 -3.93 -10.37
CA VAL A 323 13.17 -3.00 -9.87
C VAL A 323 12.59 -1.59 -9.69
N ALA A 324 11.83 -1.09 -10.68
CA ALA A 324 11.14 0.22 -10.57
C ALA A 324 10.17 0.23 -9.39
N SER A 325 9.36 -0.82 -9.24
CA SER A 325 8.41 -0.98 -8.14
C SER A 325 9.08 -1.02 -6.77
N ALA A 326 10.19 -1.75 -6.62
CA ALA A 326 10.94 -1.82 -5.37
C ALA A 326 11.54 -0.46 -4.99
N ALA A 327 12.14 0.23 -5.96
CA ALA A 327 12.72 1.56 -5.79
C ALA A 327 11.67 2.59 -5.35
N TYR A 328 10.55 2.63 -6.05
CA TYR A 328 9.42 3.48 -5.75
C TYR A 328 8.82 3.19 -4.37
N SER A 329 8.57 1.91 -4.06
CA SER A 329 7.97 1.50 -2.78
C SER A 329 8.85 1.85 -1.59
N PHE A 330 10.17 1.68 -1.72
CA PHE A 330 11.12 2.10 -0.69
C PHE A 330 11.00 3.60 -0.36
N VAL A 331 11.03 4.46 -1.39
CA VAL A 331 10.92 5.91 -1.20
C VAL A 331 9.53 6.30 -0.68
N ARG A 332 8.48 5.75 -1.27
CA ARG A 332 7.08 6.00 -0.89
C ARG A 332 6.81 5.67 0.57
N PHE A 333 7.21 4.48 1.04
CA PHE A 333 6.99 4.08 2.42
C PHE A 333 7.85 4.85 3.42
N GLY A 334 8.95 5.48 2.97
CA GLY A 334 9.71 6.43 3.77
C GLY A 334 8.84 7.59 4.27
N GLY A 335 8.00 8.19 3.41
CA GLY A 335 7.01 9.20 3.80
C GLY A 335 5.98 8.65 4.80
N GLY A 336 5.45 7.45 4.52
CA GLY A 336 4.51 6.76 5.41
C GLY A 336 5.12 6.36 6.77
N ALA A 337 6.43 6.17 6.84
CA ALA A 337 7.10 5.86 8.09
C ALA A 337 7.25 7.08 9.02
N ILE A 338 7.51 8.25 8.46
CA ILE A 338 7.76 9.47 9.27
C ILE A 338 6.45 10.16 9.66
N ALA A 339 5.48 10.23 8.75
CA ALA A 339 4.28 11.03 8.89
C ALA A 339 3.42 10.70 10.12
N PRO A 340 3.12 9.44 10.48
CA PRO A 340 2.27 9.12 11.61
C PRO A 340 2.86 9.61 12.95
N TRP A 341 4.14 9.34 13.17
CA TRP A 341 4.82 9.78 14.38
C TRP A 341 4.91 11.29 14.47
N LEU A 342 5.30 11.97 13.37
CA LEU A 342 5.42 13.42 13.35
C LEU A 342 4.06 14.10 13.53
N ALA A 343 3.01 13.57 12.93
CA ALA A 343 1.65 14.07 13.09
C ALA A 343 1.19 13.98 14.55
N GLY A 344 1.43 12.83 15.21
CA GLY A 344 1.15 12.68 16.64
C GLY A 344 1.90 13.70 17.48
N LYS A 345 3.21 13.87 17.24
CA LYS A 345 4.06 14.80 17.95
C LYS A 345 3.61 16.27 17.79
N LEU A 346 3.33 16.68 16.56
CA LEU A 346 2.83 18.03 16.29
C LEU A 346 1.47 18.29 16.91
N GLY A 347 0.59 17.31 16.90
CA GLY A 347 -0.73 17.40 17.53
C GLY A 347 -0.66 17.50 19.05
N GLU A 348 0.31 16.84 19.68
CA GLU A 348 0.52 16.88 21.14
C GLU A 348 1.19 18.17 21.61
N GLU A 349 2.26 18.61 20.94
CA GLU A 349 3.13 19.67 21.43
C GLU A 349 2.73 21.05 20.94
N VAL A 350 2.03 21.15 19.81
CA VAL A 350 1.72 22.45 19.18
C VAL A 350 0.22 22.67 19.05
N SER A 351 -0.46 21.89 18.19
CA SER A 351 -1.90 22.07 17.93
C SER A 351 -2.44 20.90 17.12
N VAL A 352 -3.68 20.51 17.39
CA VAL A 352 -4.41 19.48 16.63
C VAL A 352 -4.63 19.83 15.15
N HIS A 353 -4.53 21.11 14.79
CA HIS A 353 -4.66 21.60 13.41
C HIS A 353 -3.37 21.44 12.60
N LEU A 354 -2.21 21.53 13.27
CA LEU A 354 -0.90 21.62 12.60
C LEU A 354 -0.53 20.37 11.78
N PRO A 355 -0.81 19.13 12.22
CA PRO A 355 -0.53 17.93 11.43
C PRO A 355 -1.15 17.98 10.02
N PHE A 356 -2.40 18.43 9.91
CA PHE A 356 -3.09 18.52 8.62
C PHE A 356 -2.52 19.63 7.73
N TRP A 357 -2.09 20.79 8.31
CA TRP A 357 -1.41 21.84 7.57
C TRP A 357 -0.06 21.36 7.03
N VAL A 358 0.72 20.64 7.83
CA VAL A 358 2.00 20.06 7.39
C VAL A 358 1.77 19.01 6.30
N GLY A 359 0.75 18.17 6.46
CA GLY A 359 0.32 17.21 5.44
C GLY A 359 -0.07 17.89 4.12
N ALA A 360 -0.87 18.97 4.20
CA ALA A 360 -1.27 19.76 3.03
C ALA A 360 -0.05 20.37 2.31
N GLY A 361 0.88 20.97 3.08
CA GLY A 361 2.12 21.51 2.55
C GLY A 361 3.00 20.48 1.89
N ALA A 362 3.14 19.29 2.48
CA ALA A 362 3.90 18.18 1.89
C ALA A 362 3.30 17.74 0.55
N VAL A 363 1.97 17.55 0.47
CA VAL A 363 1.29 17.20 -0.79
C VAL A 363 1.48 18.30 -1.84
N LEU A 364 1.38 19.57 -1.45
CA LEU A 364 1.59 20.69 -2.36
C LEU A 364 3.03 20.76 -2.90
N LEU A 365 4.02 20.49 -2.05
CA LEU A 365 5.40 20.31 -2.50
C LEU A 365 5.52 19.15 -3.50
N GLY A 366 4.78 18.06 -3.29
CA GLY A 366 4.69 16.95 -4.25
C GLY A 366 4.13 17.38 -5.60
N VAL A 367 3.14 18.28 -5.63
CA VAL A 367 2.64 18.89 -6.87
C VAL A 367 3.75 19.66 -7.58
N GLY A 368 4.54 20.45 -6.84
CA GLY A 368 5.68 21.20 -7.38
C GLY A 368 6.74 20.26 -8.00
N VAL A 369 7.10 19.19 -7.29
CA VAL A 369 8.06 18.17 -7.79
C VAL A 369 7.54 17.51 -9.06
N LEU A 370 6.26 17.11 -9.09
CA LEU A 370 5.65 16.48 -10.26
C LEU A 370 5.63 17.44 -11.46
N ALA A 371 5.29 18.71 -11.23
CA ALA A 371 5.29 19.74 -12.28
C ALA A 371 6.68 19.95 -12.88
N LEU A 372 7.73 20.00 -12.03
CA LEU A 372 9.12 20.10 -12.48
C LEU A 372 9.61 18.84 -13.22
N THR A 373 9.05 17.69 -12.90
CA THR A 373 9.43 16.40 -13.50
C THR A 373 8.64 16.12 -14.79
N ARG A 374 7.58 16.88 -15.07
CA ARG A 374 6.72 16.69 -16.24
C ARG A 374 7.46 16.49 -17.57
N PRO A 375 8.56 17.21 -17.90
CA PRO A 375 9.28 17.01 -19.15
C PRO A 375 9.85 15.59 -19.33
N TYR A 376 10.15 14.90 -18.23
CA TYR A 376 10.68 13.53 -18.25
C TYR A 376 9.59 12.44 -18.28
N LEU A 377 8.30 12.85 -18.26
CA LEU A 377 7.14 11.96 -18.18
C LEU A 377 6.20 12.11 -19.37
N GLN A 378 6.60 12.85 -20.42
CA GLN A 378 5.74 13.13 -21.59
C GLN A 378 5.38 11.87 -22.37
N HIS A 379 6.29 10.88 -22.41
CA HIS A 379 6.12 9.62 -23.14
C HIS A 379 5.10 8.66 -22.50
N ILE A 380 4.64 8.92 -21.27
CA ILE A 380 3.79 7.98 -20.52
C ILE A 380 2.42 7.76 -21.17
N ASP A 381 1.89 8.80 -21.83
CA ASP A 381 0.59 8.79 -22.49
C ASP A 381 0.71 8.52 -24.02
N ASP A 382 1.92 8.24 -24.55
CA ASP A 382 2.13 7.99 -25.96
C ASP A 382 1.57 6.61 -26.37
N PRO A 383 0.75 6.54 -27.45
CA PRO A 383 0.14 5.28 -27.89
C PRO A 383 1.12 4.19 -28.32
N GLU A 384 2.30 4.57 -28.82
CA GLU A 384 3.32 3.64 -29.32
C GLU A 384 3.92 2.73 -28.24
N ASP A 385 4.02 3.19 -26.98
CA ASP A 385 4.52 2.36 -25.88
C ASP A 385 3.55 1.25 -25.46
N VAL A 386 2.27 1.38 -25.78
CA VAL A 386 1.26 0.35 -25.51
C VAL A 386 1.36 -0.79 -26.51
N GLU A 387 1.64 -0.50 -27.80
CA GLU A 387 1.80 -1.51 -28.84
C GLU A 387 3.15 -2.25 -28.76
N VAL A 388 4.25 -1.54 -28.51
CA VAL A 388 5.59 -2.16 -28.39
C VAL A 388 5.64 -3.10 -27.21
N GLY A 389 5.04 -2.73 -26.06
CA GLY A 389 4.95 -3.60 -24.89
C GLY A 389 4.11 -4.86 -25.13
N SER A 390 3.03 -4.77 -25.91
CA SER A 390 2.18 -5.90 -26.26
C SER A 390 2.86 -6.81 -27.30
N VAL A 391 3.49 -6.23 -28.31
CA VAL A 391 4.20 -6.98 -29.38
C VAL A 391 5.47 -7.67 -28.85
N GLU A 392 6.21 -7.04 -27.93
CA GLU A 392 7.34 -7.72 -27.28
C GLU A 392 6.90 -8.83 -26.32
N ALA A 393 5.78 -8.65 -25.60
CA ALA A 393 5.20 -9.70 -24.79
C ALA A 393 4.73 -10.88 -25.65
N GLU A 394 4.01 -10.61 -26.76
CA GLU A 394 3.58 -11.64 -27.72
C GLU A 394 4.77 -12.32 -28.41
N ARG A 395 5.84 -11.60 -28.77
CA ARG A 395 7.07 -12.19 -29.33
C ARG A 395 7.80 -13.07 -28.30
N ARG A 396 7.85 -12.70 -27.04
CA ARG A 396 8.43 -13.52 -25.97
C ARG A 396 7.59 -14.78 -25.71
N GLU A 397 6.26 -14.68 -25.70
CA GLU A 397 5.38 -15.84 -25.62
C GLU A 397 5.53 -16.77 -26.82
N ALA A 398 5.60 -16.25 -28.03
CA ALA A 398 5.82 -17.03 -29.22
C ALA A 398 7.20 -17.74 -29.23
N MET A 399 8.26 -17.08 -28.74
CA MET A 399 9.58 -17.71 -28.59
C MET A 399 9.60 -18.81 -27.54
N VAL A 400 8.88 -18.65 -26.43
CA VAL A 400 8.79 -19.68 -25.39
C VAL A 400 8.01 -20.88 -25.86
N ILE A 401 6.92 -20.68 -26.64
CA ILE A 401 6.14 -21.77 -27.22
C ILE A 401 6.97 -22.52 -28.27
N THR A 402 7.70 -21.82 -29.13
CA THR A 402 8.55 -22.44 -30.15
C THR A 402 9.75 -23.20 -29.56
N ALA A 403 10.26 -22.77 -28.40
CA ALA A 403 11.33 -23.46 -27.69
C ALA A 403 10.86 -24.65 -26.84
N ALA A 404 9.55 -24.77 -26.60
CA ALA A 404 8.96 -25.91 -25.89
C ALA A 404 8.55 -27.06 -26.83
N ASP A 405 8.44 -26.79 -28.14
CA ASP A 405 8.10 -27.76 -29.19
C ASP A 405 9.33 -28.27 -29.96
N ALA A 406 10.53 -27.83 -29.59
CA ALA A 406 11.81 -28.29 -30.15
C ALA A 406 12.63 -29.09 -29.11
#